data_9aa7ef0d8486e5dab62c9872a4fa516a
#
_entry.id   9aa7ef0d8486e5dab62c9872a4fa516a
#
_cell.length_a   1.000
_cell.length_b   1.000
_cell.length_c   1.000
_cell.angle_alpha   90.00
_cell.angle_beta   90.00
_cell.angle_gamma   90.00
#
_symmetry.space_group_name_H-M   'P 1'
#
loop_
_entity.id
_entity.type
_entity.pdbx_description
1 polymer ?
#
loop_
_entity_poly.entity_id
_entity_poly.type
_entity_poly.pdbx_seq_one_letter_code
_entity_poly.pdbx_strand_id
1 'polypeptide(L)'
;MATSLSGRMAWVDLIKGLSVVLVVLMHAALLLPGLAGDSTVAGVWNDIGTLLEPLRMPVFFFVSGMLASSAVQRSWDSNRQRTWGMGYLYVLWTIILLGLTTLFLQQTPIEATTSLPGTLLFAASGYWYLYALLLFFVIAVVTRRLPPLLVVAAAAALNIFRPLTNDVLASVLDPIHPGSLAAMMTLNLVFFLVGVHYKKWGTWVAARANWPTMLLLGSALVTAGIYRLNTPELWQHTFLPLSIGWIIFAIMAATIATRWEAPRELGSYLGARTLPIYVMQFPLLFLISWGLQLYATGALEPAWVQALFPLAVTGFIVLVALVLHTWVQR
;
A
#
# COMPACT_ATOMS: atom_id res chain seq x y z
N MET A 1 -0.57 -7.88 33.38
CA MET A 1 -1.05 -6.50 33.45
C MET A 1 -1.78 -6.18 32.15
N ALA A 2 -3.10 -6.28 32.13
CA ALA A 2 -3.93 -5.97 30.95
C ALA A 2 -4.14 -4.44 30.92
N THR A 3 -3.31 -3.73 30.18
CA THR A 3 -3.51 -2.32 29.89
C THR A 3 -4.74 -2.17 29.01
N SER A 4 -5.75 -1.48 29.49
CA SER A 4 -7.03 -1.19 28.87
C SER A 4 -6.86 -0.70 27.41
N LEU A 5 -7.31 -1.51 26.44
CA LEU A 5 -7.42 -1.17 25.01
C LEU A 5 -8.64 -0.27 24.70
N SER A 6 -9.11 0.52 25.66
CA SER A 6 -10.33 1.32 25.56
C SER A 6 -10.17 2.58 24.69
N GLY A 7 -9.98 2.43 23.41
CA GLY A 7 -9.88 3.53 22.44
C GLY A 7 -9.42 3.10 21.07
N ARG A 8 -8.89 1.91 20.93
CA ARG A 8 -8.32 1.38 19.69
C ARG A 8 -9.36 0.58 18.91
N MET A 9 -9.64 0.97 17.67
CA MET A 9 -10.63 0.27 16.82
C MET A 9 -9.99 -1.00 16.24
N ALA A 10 -10.38 -2.17 16.74
CA ALA A 10 -9.80 -3.47 16.35
C ALA A 10 -9.85 -3.71 14.83
N TRP A 11 -10.93 -3.34 14.16
CA TRP A 11 -11.07 -3.45 12.72
C TRP A 11 -10.05 -2.60 11.94
N VAL A 12 -9.67 -1.43 12.47
CA VAL A 12 -8.64 -0.55 11.87
C VAL A 12 -7.27 -1.23 11.94
N ASP A 13 -6.94 -1.84 13.07
CA ASP A 13 -5.67 -2.54 13.24
C ASP A 13 -5.60 -3.79 12.34
N LEU A 14 -6.70 -4.54 12.22
CA LEU A 14 -6.78 -5.68 11.31
C LEU A 14 -6.60 -5.27 9.84
N ILE A 15 -7.28 -4.20 9.40
CA ILE A 15 -7.11 -3.68 8.05
C ILE A 15 -5.65 -3.28 7.79
N LYS A 16 -5.02 -2.54 8.69
CA LYS A 16 -3.60 -2.14 8.55
C LYS A 16 -2.69 -3.36 8.40
N GLY A 17 -2.85 -4.34 9.29
CA GLY A 17 -2.05 -5.56 9.27
C GLY A 17 -2.23 -6.35 7.97
N LEU A 18 -3.48 -6.58 7.55
CA LEU A 18 -3.77 -7.31 6.32
C LEU A 18 -3.33 -6.53 5.07
N SER A 19 -3.50 -5.21 5.04
CA SER A 19 -3.07 -4.40 3.90
C SER A 19 -1.57 -4.48 3.66
N VAL A 20 -0.73 -4.41 4.71
CA VAL A 20 0.72 -4.55 4.53
C VAL A 20 1.10 -5.96 4.07
N VAL A 21 0.44 -7.01 4.58
CA VAL A 21 0.67 -8.39 4.14
C VAL A 21 0.30 -8.56 2.65
N LEU A 22 -0.83 -8.00 2.22
CA LEU A 22 -1.24 -8.01 0.80
C LEU A 22 -0.26 -7.24 -0.09
N VAL A 23 0.34 -6.16 0.40
CA VAL A 23 1.37 -5.42 -0.32
C VAL A 23 2.64 -6.27 -0.49
N VAL A 24 3.09 -6.94 0.58
CA VAL A 24 4.24 -7.88 0.51
C VAL A 24 3.96 -9.03 -0.46
N LEU A 25 2.76 -9.62 -0.38
CA LEU A 25 2.33 -10.72 -1.24
C LEU A 25 2.39 -10.35 -2.72
N MET A 26 1.89 -9.15 -3.05
CA MET A 26 1.97 -8.69 -4.43
C MET A 26 3.40 -8.46 -4.90
N HIS A 27 4.26 -7.84 -4.07
CA HIS A 27 5.65 -7.63 -4.46
C HIS A 27 6.41 -8.96 -4.59
N ALA A 28 6.07 -9.97 -3.77
CA ALA A 28 6.60 -11.32 -3.92
C ALA A 28 6.13 -11.98 -5.23
N ALA A 29 4.85 -11.79 -5.61
CA ALA A 29 4.33 -12.31 -6.88
C ALA A 29 4.98 -11.64 -8.11
N LEU A 30 5.31 -10.35 -8.02
CA LEU A 30 5.99 -9.62 -9.09
C LEU A 30 7.43 -10.11 -9.37
N LEU A 31 8.02 -10.95 -8.50
CA LEU A 31 9.30 -11.59 -8.77
C LEU A 31 9.18 -12.78 -9.73
N LEU A 32 7.99 -13.40 -9.85
CA LEU A 32 7.81 -14.63 -10.64
C LEU A 32 8.21 -14.49 -12.10
N PRO A 33 7.80 -13.46 -12.88
CA PRO A 33 8.19 -13.34 -14.28
C PRO A 33 9.73 -13.28 -14.46
N GLY A 34 10.41 -12.56 -13.56
CA GLY A 34 11.89 -12.46 -13.61
C GLY A 34 12.64 -13.72 -13.18
N LEU A 35 11.99 -14.62 -12.42
CA LEU A 35 12.61 -15.84 -11.87
C LEU A 35 12.20 -17.12 -12.61
N ALA A 36 10.97 -17.17 -13.11
CA ALA A 36 10.37 -18.36 -13.74
C ALA A 36 9.94 -18.13 -15.20
N GLY A 37 10.15 -16.91 -15.72
CA GLY A 37 9.66 -16.51 -17.04
C GLY A 37 8.14 -16.31 -17.08
N ASP A 38 7.63 -16.07 -18.29
CA ASP A 38 6.20 -15.89 -18.54
C ASP A 38 5.47 -17.24 -18.47
N SER A 39 5.01 -17.59 -17.28
CA SER A 39 4.24 -18.81 -17.04
C SER A 39 2.75 -18.50 -16.80
N THR A 40 1.89 -19.49 -17.05
CA THR A 40 0.45 -19.37 -16.74
C THR A 40 0.22 -19.03 -15.26
N VAL A 41 1.04 -19.56 -14.35
CA VAL A 41 0.90 -19.29 -12.90
C VAL A 41 1.32 -17.85 -12.59
N ALA A 42 2.37 -17.32 -13.21
CA ALA A 42 2.74 -15.91 -13.09
C ALA A 42 1.61 -15.00 -13.60
N GLY A 43 0.96 -15.37 -14.72
CA GLY A 43 -0.23 -14.68 -15.23
C GLY A 43 -1.38 -14.66 -14.23
N VAL A 44 -1.71 -15.78 -13.60
CA VAL A 44 -2.77 -15.84 -12.56
C VAL A 44 -2.44 -14.93 -11.37
N TRP A 45 -1.19 -14.90 -10.90
CA TRP A 45 -0.79 -14.00 -9.83
C TRP A 45 -0.89 -12.52 -10.23
N ASN A 46 -0.56 -12.19 -11.48
CA ASN A 46 -0.74 -10.84 -12.02
C ASN A 46 -2.22 -10.43 -12.03
N ASP A 47 -3.11 -11.33 -12.47
CA ASP A 47 -4.56 -11.09 -12.49
C ASP A 47 -5.12 -10.89 -11.07
N ILE A 48 -4.69 -11.72 -10.10
CA ILE A 48 -5.02 -11.53 -8.69
C ILE A 48 -4.51 -10.17 -8.19
N GLY A 49 -3.29 -9.80 -8.57
CA GLY A 49 -2.70 -8.50 -8.26
C GLY A 49 -3.53 -7.33 -8.78
N THR A 50 -3.97 -7.42 -10.03
CA THR A 50 -4.80 -6.41 -10.71
C THR A 50 -6.22 -6.34 -10.11
N LEU A 51 -6.82 -7.48 -9.79
CA LEU A 51 -8.12 -7.58 -9.11
C LEU A 51 -8.11 -6.88 -7.74
N LEU A 52 -7.03 -7.07 -6.98
CA LEU A 52 -6.89 -6.53 -5.62
C LEU A 52 -6.27 -5.12 -5.58
N GLU A 53 -5.88 -4.55 -6.72
CA GLU A 53 -5.29 -3.21 -6.78
C GLU A 53 -6.20 -2.12 -6.19
N PRO A 54 -7.52 -2.06 -6.51
CA PRO A 54 -8.42 -1.09 -5.92
C PRO A 54 -8.68 -1.29 -4.42
N LEU A 55 -8.32 -2.45 -3.87
CA LEU A 55 -8.42 -2.75 -2.45
C LEU A 55 -7.17 -2.27 -1.68
N ARG A 56 -5.98 -2.71 -2.10
CA ARG A 56 -4.75 -2.64 -1.29
C ARG A 56 -4.38 -1.22 -0.87
N MET A 57 -4.07 -0.38 -1.86
CA MET A 57 -3.58 0.98 -1.60
C MET A 57 -4.68 1.94 -1.17
N PRO A 58 -5.88 1.97 -1.81
CA PRO A 58 -6.99 2.81 -1.38
C PRO A 58 -7.41 2.60 0.07
N VAL A 59 -7.55 1.34 0.51
CA VAL A 59 -7.93 1.01 1.89
C VAL A 59 -6.84 1.45 2.87
N PHE A 60 -5.58 1.23 2.51
CA PHE A 60 -4.45 1.62 3.37
C PHE A 60 -4.33 3.15 3.51
N PHE A 61 -4.51 3.91 2.42
CA PHE A 61 -4.53 5.38 2.49
C PHE A 61 -5.74 5.92 3.24
N PHE A 62 -6.92 5.32 3.04
CA PHE A 62 -8.13 5.71 3.78
C PHE A 62 -7.93 5.56 5.30
N VAL A 63 -7.45 4.40 5.75
CA VAL A 63 -7.18 4.15 7.18
C VAL A 63 -6.06 5.07 7.70
N SER A 64 -5.03 5.32 6.92
CA SER A 64 -3.96 6.26 7.27
C SER A 64 -4.48 7.68 7.43
N GLY A 65 -5.40 8.12 6.57
CA GLY A 65 -6.11 9.38 6.68
C GLY A 65 -6.98 9.47 7.94
N MET A 66 -7.75 8.42 8.24
CA MET A 66 -8.55 8.34 9.48
C MET A 66 -7.69 8.53 10.74
N LEU A 67 -6.53 7.88 10.77
CA LEU A 67 -5.58 7.99 11.89
C LEU A 67 -4.87 9.34 11.93
N ALA A 68 -4.71 10.01 10.79
CA ALA A 68 -4.12 11.34 10.69
C ALA A 68 -5.10 12.47 11.03
N SER A 69 -6.42 12.20 11.03
CA SER A 69 -7.47 13.22 11.13
C SER A 69 -7.30 14.20 12.30
N SER A 70 -6.95 13.70 13.49
CA SER A 70 -6.70 14.56 14.66
C SER A 70 -5.37 15.30 14.57
N ALA A 71 -4.35 14.71 13.96
CA ALA A 71 -3.04 15.32 13.80
C ALA A 71 -3.09 16.50 12.80
N VAL A 72 -3.85 16.38 11.71
CA VAL A 72 -4.04 17.44 10.71
C VAL A 72 -4.60 18.73 11.34
N GLN A 73 -5.41 18.63 12.41
CA GLN A 73 -5.97 19.78 13.10
C GLN A 73 -5.02 20.46 14.09
N ARG A 74 -3.89 19.83 14.43
CA ARG A 74 -2.91 20.38 15.36
C ARG A 74 -2.00 21.42 14.66
N SER A 75 -1.25 22.18 15.49
CA SER A 75 -0.21 23.09 14.96
C SER A 75 0.88 22.32 14.23
N TRP A 76 1.60 23.02 13.34
CA TRP A 76 2.74 22.44 12.62
C TRP A 76 3.83 21.94 13.59
N ASP A 77 4.11 22.70 14.65
CA ASP A 77 5.14 22.30 15.63
C ASP A 77 4.82 20.98 16.32
N SER A 78 3.54 20.74 16.64
CA SER A 78 3.08 19.47 17.20
C SER A 78 3.22 18.28 16.23
N ASN A 79 3.27 18.54 14.93
CA ASN A 79 3.38 17.54 13.87
C ASN A 79 4.81 17.37 13.35
N ARG A 80 5.72 18.28 13.72
CA ARG A 80 7.09 18.33 13.20
C ARG A 80 7.82 16.98 13.34
N GLN A 81 7.79 16.39 14.53
CA GLN A 81 8.46 15.10 14.77
C GLN A 81 7.89 13.98 13.89
N ARG A 82 6.58 13.92 13.71
CA ARG A 82 5.92 12.93 12.85
C ARG A 82 6.32 13.12 11.38
N THR A 83 6.29 14.34 10.89
CA THR A 83 6.59 14.71 9.51
C THR A 83 8.05 14.41 9.17
N TRP A 84 8.97 14.89 10.01
CA TRP A 84 10.39 14.59 9.85
C TRP A 84 10.72 13.10 10.00
N GLY A 85 10.04 12.40 10.90
CA GLY A 85 10.20 10.95 11.06
C GLY A 85 9.83 10.17 9.80
N MET A 86 8.73 10.52 9.12
CA MET A 86 8.34 9.89 7.85
C MET A 86 9.36 10.19 6.74
N GLY A 87 9.81 11.45 6.61
CA GLY A 87 10.82 11.84 5.64
C GLY A 87 12.16 11.16 5.88
N TYR A 88 12.62 11.11 7.14
CA TYR A 88 13.83 10.41 7.53
C TYR A 88 13.78 8.92 7.17
N LEU A 89 12.69 8.24 7.51
CA LEU A 89 12.53 6.82 7.18
C LEU A 89 12.53 6.57 5.68
N TYR A 90 11.86 7.42 4.91
CA TYR A 90 11.87 7.34 3.45
C TYR A 90 13.29 7.45 2.89
N VAL A 91 14.03 8.48 3.28
CA VAL A 91 15.42 8.72 2.82
C VAL A 91 16.34 7.57 3.25
N LEU A 92 16.29 7.19 4.52
CA LEU A 92 17.13 6.14 5.09
C LEU A 92 16.96 4.81 4.33
N TRP A 93 15.71 4.35 4.19
CA TRP A 93 15.43 3.07 3.56
C TRP A 93 15.66 3.08 2.04
N THR A 94 15.46 4.22 1.38
CA THR A 94 15.85 4.40 -0.02
C THR A 94 17.37 4.27 -0.18
N ILE A 95 18.17 4.90 0.67
CA ILE A 95 19.64 4.78 0.63
C ILE A 95 20.09 3.34 0.93
N ILE A 96 19.48 2.67 1.92
CA ILE A 96 19.79 1.26 2.24
C ILE A 96 19.51 0.37 1.02
N LEU A 97 18.35 0.53 0.38
CA LEU A 97 18.00 -0.27 -0.79
C LEU A 97 18.95 -0.02 -1.95
N LEU A 98 19.26 1.24 -2.25
CA LEU A 98 20.22 1.61 -3.28
C LEU A 98 21.61 1.04 -2.99
N GLY A 99 22.07 1.13 -1.74
CA GLY A 99 23.34 0.54 -1.31
C GLY A 99 23.39 -0.96 -1.51
N LEU A 100 22.34 -1.68 -1.11
CA LEU A 100 22.24 -3.14 -1.33
C LEU A 100 22.28 -3.48 -2.81
N THR A 101 21.46 -2.84 -3.64
CA THR A 101 21.41 -3.14 -5.06
C THR A 101 22.74 -2.83 -5.77
N THR A 102 23.43 -1.74 -5.39
CA THR A 102 24.75 -1.40 -5.94
C THR A 102 25.81 -2.41 -5.52
N LEU A 103 25.82 -2.85 -4.26
CA LEU A 103 26.81 -3.79 -3.74
C LEU A 103 26.70 -5.19 -4.38
N PHE A 104 25.48 -5.68 -4.57
CA PHE A 104 25.26 -7.06 -4.99
C PHE A 104 25.13 -7.23 -6.52
N LEU A 105 24.64 -6.23 -7.25
CA LEU A 105 24.47 -6.33 -8.71
C LEU A 105 25.65 -5.75 -9.51
N GLN A 106 26.57 -5.05 -8.87
CA GLN A 106 27.65 -4.29 -9.52
C GLN A 106 27.15 -3.38 -10.67
N GLN A 107 25.85 -3.18 -10.74
CA GLN A 107 25.16 -2.27 -11.63
C GLN A 107 24.57 -1.16 -10.78
N THR A 108 24.66 0.06 -11.24
CA THR A 108 23.83 1.10 -10.67
C THR A 108 22.38 0.67 -10.93
N PRO A 109 21.53 0.46 -9.89
CA PRO A 109 20.13 0.03 -10.07
C PRO A 109 19.30 1.11 -10.74
N ILE A 110 19.91 2.18 -10.99
CA ILE A 110 19.47 3.35 -11.68
C ILE A 110 20.28 3.32 -12.97
N GLU A 111 19.65 2.91 -14.06
CA GLU A 111 20.18 3.26 -15.38
C GLU A 111 20.67 4.68 -15.27
N ALA A 112 21.82 5.00 -15.82
CA ALA A 112 22.64 6.20 -15.60
C ALA A 112 21.93 7.57 -15.74
N THR A 113 20.62 7.60 -15.85
CA THR A 113 19.74 8.76 -16.00
C THR A 113 19.19 9.33 -14.69
N THR A 114 19.21 8.57 -13.58
CA THR A 114 18.65 9.08 -12.30
C THR A 114 19.74 9.24 -11.24
N SER A 115 20.04 10.48 -10.92
CA SER A 115 20.87 10.81 -9.77
C SER A 115 20.17 10.42 -8.44
N LEU A 116 20.93 10.15 -7.37
CA LEU A 116 20.35 9.95 -6.03
C LEU A 116 19.33 11.04 -5.63
N PRO A 117 19.59 12.35 -5.88
CA PRO A 117 18.58 13.39 -5.68
C PRO A 117 17.30 13.17 -6.47
N GLY A 118 17.40 12.75 -7.74
CA GLY A 118 16.24 12.45 -8.57
C GLY A 118 15.41 11.29 -8.00
N THR A 119 16.04 10.19 -7.61
CA THR A 119 15.37 9.05 -6.98
C THR A 119 14.62 9.46 -5.70
N LEU A 120 15.23 10.33 -4.88
CA LEU A 120 14.62 10.80 -3.64
C LEU A 120 13.49 11.80 -3.90
N LEU A 121 13.64 12.74 -4.84
CA LEU A 121 12.65 13.77 -5.12
C LEU A 121 11.42 13.22 -5.84
N PHE A 122 11.60 12.25 -6.75
CA PHE A 122 10.53 11.68 -7.56
C PHE A 122 10.02 10.32 -7.06
N ALA A 123 10.41 9.94 -5.82
CA ALA A 123 10.02 8.68 -5.20
C ALA A 123 10.22 7.44 -6.11
N ALA A 124 11.26 7.47 -6.95
CA ALA A 124 11.61 6.40 -7.88
C ALA A 124 12.20 5.17 -7.15
N SER A 125 11.70 4.88 -5.95
CA SER A 125 12.06 3.73 -5.13
C SER A 125 10.81 2.96 -4.69
N GLY A 126 10.97 1.73 -4.24
CA GLY A 126 9.86 0.95 -3.67
C GLY A 126 9.17 1.60 -2.46
N TYR A 127 9.78 2.62 -1.88
CA TYR A 127 9.26 3.33 -0.70
C TYR A 127 8.35 4.52 -1.02
N TRP A 128 7.83 4.62 -2.25
CA TRP A 128 6.94 5.70 -2.69
C TRP A 128 5.75 5.96 -1.75
N TYR A 129 5.24 4.92 -1.07
CA TYR A 129 4.13 5.07 -0.13
C TYR A 129 4.46 5.95 1.07
N LEU A 130 5.68 5.85 1.64
CA LEU A 130 6.12 6.74 2.73
C LEU A 130 6.19 8.20 2.26
N TYR A 131 6.70 8.40 1.05
CA TYR A 131 6.74 9.70 0.41
C TYR A 131 5.33 10.26 0.17
N ALA A 132 4.43 9.44 -0.39
CA ALA A 132 3.04 9.81 -0.61
C ALA A 132 2.31 10.16 0.69
N LEU A 133 2.51 9.37 1.77
CA LEU A 133 1.95 9.69 3.09
C LEU A 133 2.40 11.03 3.62
N LEU A 134 3.69 11.36 3.45
CA LEU A 134 4.23 12.65 3.84
C LEU A 134 3.55 13.79 3.06
N LEU A 135 3.49 13.69 1.72
CA LEU A 135 2.87 14.70 0.87
C LEU A 135 1.37 14.83 1.13
N PHE A 136 0.65 13.73 1.24
CA PHE A 136 -0.79 13.75 1.53
C PHE A 136 -1.10 14.36 2.89
N PHE A 137 -0.25 14.10 3.90
CA PHE A 137 -0.36 14.75 5.19
C PHE A 137 -0.13 16.25 5.10
N VAL A 138 0.90 16.70 4.37
CA VAL A 138 1.17 18.13 4.14
C VAL A 138 0.01 18.79 3.40
N ILE A 139 -0.49 18.17 2.31
CA ILE A 139 -1.67 18.66 1.57
C ILE A 139 -2.87 18.80 2.50
N ALA A 140 -3.16 17.79 3.34
CA ALA A 140 -4.27 17.85 4.29
C ALA A 140 -4.11 18.96 5.32
N VAL A 141 -2.89 19.22 5.82
CA VAL A 141 -2.61 20.32 6.76
C VAL A 141 -2.79 21.68 6.10
N VAL A 142 -2.29 21.85 4.87
CA VAL A 142 -2.41 23.12 4.11
C VAL A 142 -3.87 23.41 3.78
N THR A 143 -4.62 22.38 3.36
CA THR A 143 -6.02 22.52 2.94
C THR A 143 -7.03 22.44 4.10
N ARG A 144 -6.60 22.23 5.35
CA ARG A 144 -7.49 21.99 6.51
C ARG A 144 -8.52 23.09 6.78
N ARG A 145 -8.27 24.33 6.31
CA ARG A 145 -9.18 25.48 6.46
C ARG A 145 -10.21 25.59 5.33
N LEU A 146 -10.02 24.83 4.25
CA LEU A 146 -10.94 24.80 3.12
C LEU A 146 -12.13 23.87 3.45
N PRO A 147 -13.30 24.09 2.81
CA PRO A 147 -14.44 23.18 2.97
C PRO A 147 -14.04 21.74 2.61
N PRO A 148 -14.31 20.74 3.49
CA PRO A 148 -13.90 19.35 3.25
C PRO A 148 -14.42 18.78 1.91
N LEU A 149 -15.67 19.15 1.54
CA LEU A 149 -16.25 18.72 0.28
C LEU A 149 -15.46 19.21 -0.93
N LEU A 150 -15.00 20.46 -0.92
CA LEU A 150 -14.20 21.04 -2.00
C LEU A 150 -12.87 20.32 -2.15
N VAL A 151 -12.18 20.05 -1.02
CA VAL A 151 -10.88 19.37 -1.03
C VAL A 151 -10.99 17.94 -1.55
N VAL A 152 -12.00 17.20 -1.09
CA VAL A 152 -12.24 15.82 -1.54
C VAL A 152 -12.72 15.79 -2.99
N ALA A 153 -13.60 16.71 -3.40
CA ALA A 153 -14.06 16.81 -4.79
C ALA A 153 -12.91 17.12 -5.75
N ALA A 154 -12.00 18.02 -5.39
CA ALA A 154 -10.81 18.31 -6.18
C ALA A 154 -9.89 17.07 -6.33
N ALA A 155 -9.66 16.32 -5.25
CA ALA A 155 -8.89 15.08 -5.31
C ALA A 155 -9.61 13.97 -6.10
N ALA A 156 -10.95 13.89 -6.03
CA ALA A 156 -11.74 12.98 -6.85
C ALA A 156 -11.67 13.37 -8.35
N ALA A 157 -11.73 14.67 -8.65
CA ALA A 157 -11.56 15.15 -10.02
C ALA A 157 -10.17 14.79 -10.57
N LEU A 158 -9.10 14.96 -9.79
CA LEU A 158 -7.76 14.51 -10.18
C LEU A 158 -7.70 13.01 -10.46
N ASN A 159 -8.41 12.18 -9.69
CA ASN A 159 -8.48 10.75 -9.93
C ASN A 159 -9.25 10.42 -11.22
N ILE A 160 -10.43 11.03 -11.43
CA ILE A 160 -11.32 10.78 -12.57
C ILE A 160 -10.69 11.29 -13.88
N PHE A 161 -10.15 12.52 -13.86
CA PHE A 161 -9.56 13.15 -15.03
C PHE A 161 -8.04 12.88 -15.17
N ARG A 162 -7.53 11.88 -14.45
CA ARG A 162 -6.13 11.47 -14.52
C ARG A 162 -5.58 11.30 -15.94
N PRO A 163 -6.30 10.71 -16.92
CA PRO A 163 -5.79 10.59 -18.28
C PRO A 163 -5.43 11.94 -18.92
N LEU A 164 -6.23 12.98 -18.62
CA LEU A 164 -6.00 14.32 -19.15
C LEU A 164 -4.93 15.09 -18.40
N THR A 165 -4.71 14.76 -17.12
CA THR A 165 -3.79 15.50 -16.25
C THR A 165 -2.43 14.80 -16.09
N ASN A 166 -2.35 13.51 -16.45
CA ASN A 166 -1.14 12.72 -16.23
C ASN A 166 0.08 13.28 -16.97
N ASP A 167 -0.07 13.65 -18.23
CA ASP A 167 1.04 14.17 -19.02
C ASP A 167 1.57 15.48 -18.47
N VAL A 168 0.66 16.38 -18.06
CA VAL A 168 1.03 17.67 -17.45
C VAL A 168 1.66 17.46 -16.06
N LEU A 169 1.04 16.62 -15.23
CA LEU A 169 1.57 16.33 -13.89
C LEU A 169 2.87 15.53 -13.95
N ALA A 170 2.99 14.60 -14.89
CA ALA A 170 4.21 13.83 -15.08
C ALA A 170 5.39 14.70 -15.50
N SER A 171 5.17 15.66 -16.41
CA SER A 171 6.23 16.58 -16.83
C SER A 171 6.77 17.45 -15.70
N VAL A 172 5.95 17.73 -14.68
CA VAL A 172 6.32 18.56 -13.53
C VAL A 172 6.80 17.74 -12.34
N LEU A 173 6.08 16.65 -12.03
CA LEU A 173 6.29 15.85 -10.80
C LEU A 173 7.25 14.68 -11.02
N ASP A 174 7.42 14.22 -12.25
CA ASP A 174 8.23 13.05 -12.56
C ASP A 174 8.87 13.15 -13.95
N PRO A 175 9.75 14.13 -14.18
CA PRO A 175 10.40 14.31 -15.48
C PRO A 175 11.34 13.16 -15.86
N ILE A 176 11.73 12.34 -14.90
CA ILE A 176 12.68 11.23 -15.08
C ILE A 176 11.93 9.90 -15.32
N HIS A 177 10.82 9.69 -14.61
CA HIS A 177 9.95 8.53 -14.75
C HIS A 177 8.50 8.98 -15.02
N PRO A 178 8.22 9.45 -16.24
CA PRO A 178 6.92 10.01 -16.55
C PRO A 178 5.78 9.08 -16.20
N GLY A 179 4.90 9.53 -15.31
CA GLY A 179 3.67 8.85 -14.96
C GLY A 179 3.66 8.03 -13.67
N SER A 180 4.81 7.67 -13.07
CA SER A 180 4.81 6.80 -11.88
C SER A 180 4.33 7.54 -10.63
N LEU A 181 5.01 8.61 -10.20
CA LEU A 181 4.66 9.35 -9.00
C LEU A 181 3.33 10.11 -9.17
N ALA A 182 3.18 10.83 -10.29
CA ALA A 182 1.96 11.58 -10.59
C ALA A 182 0.73 10.66 -10.60
N ALA A 183 0.82 9.50 -11.27
CA ALA A 183 -0.24 8.51 -11.32
C ALA A 183 -0.58 7.96 -9.93
N MET A 184 0.41 7.59 -9.13
CA MET A 184 0.19 7.03 -7.79
C MET A 184 -0.41 8.07 -6.83
N MET A 185 0.00 9.34 -6.93
CA MET A 185 -0.54 10.41 -6.11
C MET A 185 -1.98 10.74 -6.48
N THR A 186 -2.27 10.93 -7.77
CA THR A 186 -3.64 11.25 -8.24
C THR A 186 -4.61 10.11 -7.97
N LEU A 187 -4.17 8.85 -8.05
CA LEU A 187 -4.98 7.69 -7.72
C LEU A 187 -5.39 7.63 -6.24
N ASN A 188 -4.51 7.99 -5.32
CA ASN A 188 -4.66 7.63 -3.92
C ASN A 188 -4.97 8.79 -2.98
N LEU A 189 -4.72 10.05 -3.39
CA LEU A 189 -4.93 11.23 -2.57
C LEU A 189 -6.37 11.35 -2.05
N VAL A 190 -7.35 11.06 -2.90
CA VAL A 190 -8.77 11.13 -2.55
C VAL A 190 -9.11 10.24 -1.35
N PHE A 191 -8.59 9.02 -1.29
CA PHE A 191 -8.89 8.08 -0.21
C PHE A 191 -8.29 8.54 1.12
N PHE A 192 -7.07 9.08 1.10
CA PHE A 192 -6.47 9.68 2.28
C PHE A 192 -7.29 10.86 2.80
N LEU A 193 -7.70 11.78 1.93
CA LEU A 193 -8.49 12.95 2.30
C LEU A 193 -9.90 12.59 2.79
N VAL A 194 -10.54 11.59 2.18
CA VAL A 194 -11.80 11.02 2.71
C VAL A 194 -11.58 10.47 4.11
N GLY A 195 -10.50 9.74 4.35
CA GLY A 195 -10.14 9.27 5.69
C GLY A 195 -9.96 10.39 6.70
N VAL A 196 -9.28 11.48 6.32
CA VAL A 196 -9.05 12.67 7.18
C VAL A 196 -10.35 13.38 7.53
N HIS A 197 -11.16 13.71 6.53
CA HIS A 197 -12.32 14.60 6.69
C HIS A 197 -13.60 13.86 7.07
N TYR A 198 -13.75 12.61 6.64
CA TYR A 198 -14.97 11.82 6.81
C TYR A 198 -14.76 10.56 7.66
N LYS A 199 -13.89 10.63 8.67
CA LYS A 199 -13.64 9.53 9.62
C LYS A 199 -14.92 8.87 10.16
N LYS A 200 -15.95 9.67 10.44
CA LYS A 200 -17.25 9.20 10.94
C LYS A 200 -17.96 8.28 9.94
N TRP A 201 -17.73 8.43 8.64
CA TRP A 201 -18.26 7.53 7.62
C TRP A 201 -17.72 6.10 7.79
N GLY A 202 -16.41 5.93 8.01
CA GLY A 202 -15.85 4.60 8.25
C GLY A 202 -16.42 3.92 9.50
N THR A 203 -16.62 4.67 10.61
CA THR A 203 -17.27 4.13 11.82
C THR A 203 -18.75 3.84 11.60
N TRP A 204 -19.43 4.62 10.77
CA TRP A 204 -20.83 4.39 10.38
C TRP A 204 -20.98 3.10 9.57
N VAL A 205 -20.07 2.83 8.61
CA VAL A 205 -20.03 1.57 7.86
C VAL A 205 -19.77 0.40 8.80
N ALA A 206 -18.80 0.52 9.70
CA ALA A 206 -18.48 -0.52 10.69
C ALA A 206 -19.67 -0.86 11.58
N ALA A 207 -20.43 0.15 12.04
CA ALA A 207 -21.62 -0.06 12.87
C ALA A 207 -22.75 -0.82 12.15
N ARG A 208 -22.75 -0.84 10.81
CA ARG A 208 -23.75 -1.52 9.97
C ARG A 208 -23.25 -2.83 9.35
N ALA A 209 -22.07 -3.29 9.76
CA ALA A 209 -21.47 -4.49 9.20
C ALA A 209 -22.30 -5.73 9.51
N ASN A 210 -22.73 -6.43 8.46
CA ASN A 210 -23.48 -7.67 8.51
C ASN A 210 -23.04 -8.61 7.37
N TRP A 211 -23.22 -9.91 7.58
CA TRP A 211 -22.80 -10.94 6.62
C TRP A 211 -23.47 -10.86 5.24
N PRO A 212 -24.82 -10.71 5.14
CA PRO A 212 -25.47 -10.70 3.82
C PRO A 212 -24.99 -9.57 2.95
N THR A 213 -24.93 -8.35 3.48
CA THR A 213 -24.48 -7.17 2.71
C THR A 213 -23.00 -7.29 2.35
N MET A 214 -22.17 -7.80 3.24
CA MET A 214 -20.75 -8.01 2.96
C MET A 214 -20.54 -9.02 1.84
N LEU A 215 -21.22 -10.17 1.88
CA LEU A 215 -21.11 -11.21 0.84
C LEU A 215 -21.64 -10.71 -0.51
N LEU A 216 -22.80 -10.04 -0.53
CA LEU A 216 -23.37 -9.44 -1.75
C LEU A 216 -22.39 -8.41 -2.35
N LEU A 217 -21.86 -7.51 -1.55
CA LEU A 217 -20.90 -6.52 -2.01
C LEU A 217 -19.62 -7.19 -2.50
N GLY A 218 -19.07 -8.15 -1.77
CA GLY A 218 -17.87 -8.88 -2.16
C GLY A 218 -18.02 -9.62 -3.48
N SER A 219 -19.13 -10.32 -3.69
CA SER A 219 -19.42 -11.01 -4.96
C SER A 219 -19.55 -10.02 -6.12
N ALA A 220 -20.25 -8.91 -5.92
CA ALA A 220 -20.36 -7.85 -6.94
C ALA A 220 -19.00 -7.24 -7.30
N LEU A 221 -18.13 -6.98 -6.31
CA LEU A 221 -16.78 -6.43 -6.52
C LEU A 221 -15.88 -7.42 -7.27
N VAL A 222 -15.91 -8.69 -6.92
CA VAL A 222 -15.15 -9.74 -7.63
C VAL A 222 -15.65 -9.85 -9.07
N THR A 223 -16.95 -9.91 -9.30
CA THR A 223 -17.53 -9.96 -10.66
C THR A 223 -17.13 -8.73 -11.50
N ALA A 224 -17.25 -7.52 -10.93
CA ALA A 224 -16.85 -6.29 -11.60
C ALA A 224 -15.33 -6.26 -11.86
N GLY A 225 -14.51 -6.78 -10.95
CA GLY A 225 -13.08 -6.91 -11.12
C GLY A 225 -12.69 -7.87 -12.24
N ILE A 226 -13.33 -9.05 -12.30
CA ILE A 226 -13.13 -10.02 -13.40
C ILE A 226 -13.56 -9.42 -14.75
N TYR A 227 -14.71 -8.72 -14.78
CA TYR A 227 -15.14 -8.01 -15.99
C TYR A 227 -14.08 -6.98 -16.43
N ARG A 228 -13.52 -6.22 -15.50
CA ARG A 228 -12.46 -5.23 -15.75
C ARG A 228 -11.17 -5.87 -16.30
N LEU A 229 -10.78 -7.07 -15.85
CA LEU A 229 -9.62 -7.78 -16.41
C LEU A 229 -9.78 -8.05 -17.92
N ASN A 230 -11.00 -8.27 -18.38
CA ASN A 230 -11.32 -8.52 -19.78
C ASN A 230 -11.64 -7.26 -20.59
N THR A 231 -11.68 -6.08 -19.94
CA THR A 231 -11.99 -4.78 -20.58
C THR A 231 -11.04 -3.69 -20.06
N PRO A 232 -9.78 -3.70 -20.50
CA PRO A 232 -8.74 -2.78 -19.99
C PRO A 232 -9.09 -1.29 -20.15
N GLU A 233 -9.91 -0.95 -21.14
CA GLU A 233 -10.36 0.43 -21.42
C GLU A 233 -11.15 1.02 -20.24
N LEU A 234 -11.84 0.17 -19.47
CA LEU A 234 -12.62 0.59 -18.30
C LEU A 234 -11.77 0.83 -17.05
N TRP A 235 -10.47 0.52 -17.11
CA TRP A 235 -9.59 0.56 -15.94
C TRP A 235 -9.61 1.93 -15.26
N GLN A 236 -9.52 3.00 -16.01
CA GLN A 236 -9.44 4.36 -15.50
C GLN A 236 -10.77 4.84 -14.88
N HIS A 237 -11.89 4.49 -15.50
CA HIS A 237 -13.22 4.92 -15.08
C HIS A 237 -13.77 4.13 -13.90
N THR A 238 -13.34 2.88 -13.74
CA THR A 238 -13.84 1.97 -12.71
C THR A 238 -13.01 1.97 -11.43
N PHE A 239 -11.80 2.52 -11.45
CA PHE A 239 -10.89 2.46 -10.30
C PHE A 239 -11.48 3.12 -9.04
N LEU A 240 -11.98 4.34 -9.15
CA LEU A 240 -12.54 5.08 -8.01
C LEU A 240 -13.78 4.39 -7.41
N PRO A 241 -14.84 4.04 -8.17
CA PRO A 241 -15.99 3.37 -7.60
C PRO A 241 -15.67 1.98 -7.04
N LEU A 242 -14.83 1.19 -7.70
CA LEU A 242 -14.38 -0.10 -7.16
C LEU A 242 -13.61 0.06 -5.85
N SER A 243 -12.71 1.05 -5.78
CA SER A 243 -11.96 1.31 -4.54
C SER A 243 -12.86 1.72 -3.39
N ILE A 244 -13.90 2.54 -3.63
CA ILE A 244 -14.89 2.87 -2.60
C ILE A 244 -15.63 1.61 -2.14
N GLY A 245 -16.07 0.78 -3.07
CA GLY A 245 -16.70 -0.50 -2.76
C GLY A 245 -15.80 -1.43 -1.94
N TRP A 246 -14.53 -1.56 -2.33
CA TRP A 246 -13.54 -2.35 -1.60
C TRP A 246 -13.21 -1.79 -0.21
N ILE A 247 -13.22 -0.46 -0.01
CA ILE A 247 -13.08 0.16 1.32
C ILE A 247 -14.26 -0.23 2.21
N ILE A 248 -15.50 -0.14 1.69
CA ILE A 248 -16.71 -0.56 2.42
C ILE A 248 -16.61 -2.04 2.79
N PHE A 249 -16.29 -2.89 1.81
CA PHE A 249 -16.11 -4.33 2.03
C PHE A 249 -15.06 -4.62 3.11
N ALA A 250 -13.89 -4.01 3.01
CA ALA A 250 -12.79 -4.21 3.97
C ALA A 250 -13.18 -3.80 5.40
N ILE A 251 -13.89 -2.67 5.56
CA ILE A 251 -14.40 -2.23 6.86
C ILE A 251 -15.41 -3.23 7.42
N MET A 252 -16.36 -3.69 6.60
CA MET A 252 -17.36 -4.67 7.03
C MET A 252 -16.71 -6.01 7.38
N ALA A 253 -15.85 -6.53 6.51
CA ALA A 253 -15.15 -7.80 6.71
C ALA A 253 -14.28 -7.77 7.98
N ALA A 254 -13.47 -6.71 8.16
CA ALA A 254 -12.65 -6.57 9.35
C ALA A 254 -13.47 -6.40 10.63
N THR A 255 -14.58 -5.64 10.58
CA THR A 255 -15.47 -5.46 11.73
C THR A 255 -16.12 -6.79 12.13
N ILE A 256 -16.55 -7.58 11.15
CA ILE A 256 -17.14 -8.91 11.40
C ILE A 256 -16.06 -9.85 11.92
N ALA A 257 -14.90 -9.92 11.29
CA ALA A 257 -13.80 -10.79 11.69
C ALA A 257 -13.30 -10.51 13.12
N THR A 258 -13.21 -9.24 13.52
CA THR A 258 -12.76 -8.87 14.87
C THR A 258 -13.77 -9.15 16.00
N ARG A 259 -14.94 -9.71 15.67
CA ARG A 259 -15.85 -10.30 16.69
C ARG A 259 -15.24 -11.56 17.31
N TRP A 260 -14.38 -12.27 16.58
CA TRP A 260 -13.60 -13.41 17.09
C TRP A 260 -12.25 -12.94 17.63
N GLU A 261 -11.76 -13.66 18.64
CA GLU A 261 -10.53 -13.30 19.36
C GLU A 261 -9.28 -13.41 18.47
N ALA A 262 -9.11 -14.52 17.76
CA ALA A 262 -7.93 -14.75 16.94
C ALA A 262 -7.68 -13.67 15.86
N PRO A 263 -8.65 -13.25 15.01
CA PRO A 263 -8.46 -12.15 14.09
C PRO A 263 -8.24 -10.80 14.79
N ARG A 264 -8.87 -10.57 15.95
CA ARG A 264 -8.68 -9.35 16.73
C ARG A 264 -7.26 -9.24 17.28
N GLU A 265 -6.71 -10.32 17.82
CA GLU A 265 -5.34 -10.36 18.33
C GLU A 265 -4.31 -10.26 17.21
N LEU A 266 -4.50 -11.04 16.12
CA LEU A 266 -3.67 -10.96 14.93
C LEU A 266 -3.64 -9.54 14.36
N GLY A 267 -4.81 -8.92 14.23
CA GLY A 267 -4.93 -7.54 13.75
C GLY A 267 -4.20 -6.55 14.65
N SER A 268 -4.36 -6.66 15.96
CA SER A 268 -3.66 -5.82 16.94
C SER A 268 -2.13 -6.01 16.84
N TYR A 269 -1.67 -7.25 16.72
CA TYR A 269 -0.26 -7.60 16.64
C TYR A 269 0.40 -7.07 15.35
N LEU A 270 -0.18 -7.38 14.19
CA LEU A 270 0.32 -6.95 12.87
C LEU A 270 0.11 -5.45 12.66
N GLY A 271 -1.07 -4.92 13.03
CA GLY A 271 -1.41 -3.52 12.85
C GLY A 271 -0.52 -2.55 13.63
N ALA A 272 0.06 -3.00 14.75
CA ALA A 272 1.08 -2.24 15.49
C ALA A 272 2.47 -2.29 14.84
N ARG A 273 2.73 -3.26 13.95
CA ARG A 273 4.04 -3.56 13.37
C ARG A 273 4.09 -3.41 11.85
N THR A 274 3.15 -2.68 11.26
CA THR A 274 3.07 -2.48 9.80
C THR A 274 4.31 -1.81 9.22
N LEU A 275 4.89 -0.85 9.93
CA LEU A 275 6.07 -0.11 9.46
C LEU A 275 7.31 -1.00 9.32
N PRO A 276 7.73 -1.80 10.33
CA PRO A 276 8.83 -2.75 10.17
C PRO A 276 8.63 -3.71 9.00
N ILE A 277 7.43 -4.27 8.83
CA ILE A 277 7.11 -5.18 7.72
C ILE A 277 7.27 -4.44 6.38
N TYR A 278 6.72 -3.22 6.29
CA TYR A 278 6.77 -2.42 5.06
C TYR A 278 8.20 -2.04 4.65
N VAL A 279 9.03 -1.59 5.59
CA VAL A 279 10.38 -1.11 5.22
C VAL A 279 11.35 -2.23 4.92
N MET A 280 11.17 -3.41 5.55
CA MET A 280 12.07 -4.55 5.34
C MET A 280 11.73 -5.39 4.10
N GLN A 281 10.54 -5.23 3.52
CA GLN A 281 10.14 -6.08 2.39
C GLN A 281 11.09 -5.97 1.19
N PHE A 282 11.48 -4.76 0.77
CA PHE A 282 12.29 -4.57 -0.43
C PHE A 282 13.71 -5.11 -0.30
N PRO A 283 14.47 -4.84 0.79
CA PRO A 283 15.75 -5.49 1.02
C PRO A 283 15.67 -7.02 1.00
N LEU A 284 14.65 -7.59 1.66
CA LEU A 284 14.48 -9.05 1.72
C LEU A 284 14.07 -9.63 0.36
N LEU A 285 13.12 -8.99 -0.36
CA LEU A 285 12.75 -9.40 -1.72
C LEU A 285 13.95 -9.38 -2.67
N PHE A 286 14.76 -8.31 -2.58
CA PHE A 286 15.98 -8.19 -3.36
C PHE A 286 16.96 -9.33 -3.07
N LEU A 287 17.25 -9.60 -1.80
CA LEU A 287 18.19 -10.68 -1.41
C LEU A 287 17.66 -12.06 -1.80
N ILE A 288 16.36 -12.32 -1.69
CA ILE A 288 15.73 -13.56 -2.12
C ILE A 288 15.86 -13.72 -3.64
N SER A 289 15.50 -12.68 -4.41
CA SER A 289 15.59 -12.71 -5.87
C SER A 289 17.04 -12.94 -6.34
N TRP A 290 17.97 -12.19 -5.78
CA TRP A 290 19.41 -12.32 -6.07
C TRP A 290 19.94 -13.73 -5.74
N GLY A 291 19.62 -14.25 -4.56
CA GLY A 291 20.04 -15.59 -4.13
C GLY A 291 19.47 -16.70 -5.02
N LEU A 292 18.20 -16.60 -5.41
CA LEU A 292 17.57 -17.57 -6.31
C LEU A 292 18.19 -17.54 -7.72
N GLN A 293 18.49 -16.36 -8.25
CA GLN A 293 19.15 -16.24 -9.56
C GLN A 293 20.55 -16.83 -9.57
N LEU A 294 21.30 -16.75 -8.47
CA LEU A 294 22.67 -17.25 -8.40
C LEU A 294 22.76 -18.75 -8.08
N TYR A 295 21.92 -19.24 -7.18
CA TYR A 295 22.13 -20.55 -6.56
C TYR A 295 21.01 -21.55 -6.81
N ALA A 296 19.90 -21.14 -7.36
CA ALA A 296 18.72 -21.97 -7.50
C ALA A 296 17.98 -21.77 -8.84
N THR A 297 18.74 -21.59 -9.93
CA THR A 297 18.20 -21.53 -11.29
C THR A 297 17.43 -22.83 -11.57
N GLY A 298 16.15 -22.70 -11.99
CA GLY A 298 15.26 -23.84 -12.21
C GLY A 298 14.46 -24.28 -10.97
N ALA A 299 14.74 -23.79 -9.76
CA ALA A 299 13.95 -24.14 -8.56
C ALA A 299 12.48 -23.76 -8.66
N LEU A 300 12.14 -22.78 -9.50
CA LEU A 300 10.77 -22.31 -9.75
C LEU A 300 10.14 -22.92 -11.02
N GLU A 301 10.75 -23.91 -11.67
CA GLU A 301 10.16 -24.56 -12.86
C GLU A 301 8.83 -25.25 -12.56
N PRO A 302 8.64 -26.00 -11.42
CA PRO A 302 7.37 -26.66 -11.15
C PRO A 302 6.25 -25.67 -10.87
N ALA A 303 5.10 -25.80 -11.56
CA ALA A 303 3.95 -24.90 -11.41
C ALA A 303 3.44 -24.78 -9.97
N TRP A 304 3.46 -25.87 -9.19
CA TRP A 304 3.05 -25.83 -7.78
C TRP A 304 4.01 -25.01 -6.90
N VAL A 305 5.31 -24.99 -7.23
CA VAL A 305 6.29 -24.13 -6.55
C VAL A 305 5.99 -22.68 -6.85
N GLN A 306 5.75 -22.34 -8.12
CA GLN A 306 5.35 -20.97 -8.51
C GLN A 306 4.06 -20.53 -7.82
N ALA A 307 3.07 -21.41 -7.67
CA ALA A 307 1.82 -21.11 -7.00
C ALA A 307 2.00 -20.79 -5.51
N LEU A 308 2.90 -21.50 -4.81
CA LEU A 308 3.16 -21.32 -3.40
C LEU A 308 4.23 -20.26 -3.08
N PHE A 309 5.09 -19.94 -4.05
CA PHE A 309 6.23 -19.05 -3.87
C PHE A 309 5.87 -17.69 -3.28
N PRO A 310 4.88 -16.91 -3.80
CA PRO A 310 4.54 -15.63 -3.23
C PRO A 310 4.03 -15.72 -1.78
N LEU A 311 3.32 -16.79 -1.45
CA LEU A 311 2.83 -17.04 -0.09
C LEU A 311 3.97 -17.36 0.88
N ALA A 312 4.88 -18.24 0.47
CA ALA A 312 6.05 -18.63 1.26
C ALA A 312 6.99 -17.44 1.51
N VAL A 313 7.29 -16.66 0.46
CA VAL A 313 8.12 -15.46 0.55
C VAL A 313 7.45 -14.42 1.45
N THR A 314 6.14 -14.21 1.32
CA THR A 314 5.40 -13.29 2.19
C THR A 314 5.49 -13.71 3.65
N GLY A 315 5.23 -14.98 3.95
CA GLY A 315 5.33 -15.52 5.30
C GLY A 315 6.73 -15.35 5.89
N PHE A 316 7.75 -15.64 5.10
CA PHE A 316 9.15 -15.47 5.48
C PHE A 316 9.49 -14.00 5.79
N ILE A 317 9.14 -13.07 4.90
CA ILE A 317 9.41 -11.64 5.07
C ILE A 317 8.72 -11.10 6.33
N VAL A 318 7.44 -11.43 6.52
CA VAL A 318 6.67 -11.00 7.69
C VAL A 318 7.31 -11.56 8.97
N LEU A 319 7.68 -12.84 8.99
CA LEU A 319 8.34 -13.46 10.13
C LEU A 319 9.67 -12.79 10.46
N VAL A 320 10.55 -12.61 9.48
CA VAL A 320 11.86 -11.97 9.66
C VAL A 320 11.70 -10.54 10.16
N ALA A 321 10.81 -9.75 9.56
CA ALA A 321 10.56 -8.38 9.98
C ALA A 321 10.07 -8.30 11.44
N LEU A 322 9.20 -9.22 11.86
CA LEU A 322 8.70 -9.29 13.24
C LEU A 322 9.78 -9.71 14.23
N VAL A 323 10.60 -10.71 13.88
CA VAL A 323 11.72 -11.17 14.72
C VAL A 323 12.73 -10.06 14.91
N LEU A 324 13.16 -9.42 13.84
CA LEU A 324 14.13 -8.31 13.90
C LEU A 324 13.57 -7.12 14.68
N HIS A 325 12.30 -6.78 14.48
CA HIS A 325 11.65 -5.72 15.27
C HIS A 325 11.66 -6.02 16.76
N THR A 326 11.35 -7.26 17.17
CA THR A 326 11.40 -7.63 18.60
C THR A 326 12.80 -7.63 19.17
N TRP A 327 13.81 -7.89 18.35
CA TRP A 327 15.22 -7.89 18.74
C TRP A 327 15.74 -6.46 18.99
N VAL A 328 15.39 -5.54 18.10
CA VAL A 328 15.79 -4.12 18.21
C VAL A 328 15.10 -3.40 19.38
N GLN A 329 13.96 -3.90 19.84
CA GLN A 329 13.23 -3.31 20.98
C GLN A 329 13.70 -3.83 22.36
N ARG A 330 14.58 -4.82 22.39
CA ARG A 330 15.21 -5.33 23.62
C ARG A 330 16.50 -4.59 23.93
#